data_5d2853143af38ad7d09a37b787bf2915
#
_entry.id   5d2853143af38ad7d09a37b787bf2915
#
_cell.length_a   1.000
_cell.length_b   1.000
_cell.length_c   1.000
_cell.angle_alpha   90.00
_cell.angle_beta   90.00
_cell.angle_gamma   90.00
#
_symmetry.space_group_name_H-M   'P 1'
#
loop_
_entity.id
_entity.type
_entity.pdbx_description
1 polymer ?
#
loop_
_entity_poly.entity_id
_entity_poly.type
_entity_poly.pdbx_seq_one_letter_code
_entity_poly.pdbx_strand_id
1 'polypeptide(L)'
;MKYTKYLAILAAAFMMGSCSDDFLDKEPSENASEDQIKDLLDKDPTAIQAYITGYYKNMFSPEAQQSHDDFGLKAFELATDLMGDDMAYMTSHFFVYDYLLDNRASSYRRTTTYWQELYAVISGANEVISGLKEQADSGDESVEKMLGQSYTIRAYCYFWLINMYQQPYEWNKDKLGIPIYTESETKLNRVPVSEVYEQILSDIDKGYNYLKGKGIAKKDELNEYAAAAIYANILSFVNDYPDQWNEVAKYAKLAIEGG
;
A
#
# COMPACT_ATOMS: atom_id res chain seq x y z
N MET A 1 13.51 18.79 63.19
CA MET A 1 12.59 17.65 62.84
C MET A 1 11.13 18.04 62.53
N LYS A 2 10.61 19.21 62.82
CA LYS A 2 9.22 19.55 62.43
C LYS A 2 9.08 20.00 60.97
N TYR A 3 10.07 20.63 60.39
CA TYR A 3 10.01 21.18 59.02
C TYR A 3 10.28 20.12 57.93
N THR A 4 10.97 19.04 58.21
CA THR A 4 11.23 17.95 57.27
C THR A 4 9.95 17.18 56.87
N LYS A 5 8.96 17.10 57.75
CA LYS A 5 7.66 16.47 57.43
C LYS A 5 6.83 17.33 56.47
N TYR A 6 6.88 18.64 56.58
CA TYR A 6 6.16 19.52 55.67
C TYR A 6 6.82 19.60 54.28
N LEU A 7 8.16 19.49 54.23
CA LEU A 7 8.90 19.43 52.98
C LEU A 7 8.59 18.14 52.20
N ALA A 8 8.44 17.00 52.89
CA ALA A 8 8.08 15.73 52.29
C ALA A 8 6.64 15.71 51.76
N ILE A 9 5.69 16.36 52.43
CA ILE A 9 4.30 16.48 52.01
C ILE A 9 4.22 17.42 50.79
N LEU A 10 4.99 18.50 50.77
CA LEU A 10 5.04 19.42 49.60
C LEU A 10 5.64 18.73 48.37
N ALA A 11 6.70 17.93 48.55
CA ALA A 11 7.31 17.15 47.46
C ALA A 11 6.38 16.07 46.93
N ALA A 12 5.61 15.40 47.78
CA ALA A 12 4.61 14.40 47.37
C ALA A 12 3.42 15.03 46.63
N ALA A 13 3.00 16.24 47.02
CA ALA A 13 1.94 16.97 46.31
C ALA A 13 2.39 17.44 44.89
N PHE A 14 3.66 17.75 44.70
CA PHE A 14 4.21 18.08 43.37
C PHE A 14 4.32 16.87 42.43
N MET A 15 4.48 15.67 42.97
CA MET A 15 4.54 14.43 42.15
C MET A 15 3.17 13.92 41.71
N MET A 16 2.07 14.35 42.30
CA MET A 16 0.71 13.95 41.92
C MET A 16 0.09 14.83 40.80
N GLY A 17 0.74 15.93 40.44
CA GLY A 17 0.28 16.83 39.35
C GLY A 17 0.95 16.56 37.97
N SER A 18 1.77 15.50 37.86
CA SER A 18 2.61 15.28 36.65
C SER A 18 2.05 14.31 35.63
N CYS A 19 0.82 13.84 35.80
CA CYS A 19 0.15 13.06 34.76
C CYS A 19 -1.11 13.83 34.34
N SER A 20 -0.95 14.78 33.42
CA SER A 20 -2.10 15.20 32.61
C SER A 20 -2.29 14.15 31.53
N ASP A 21 -3.51 13.66 31.36
CA ASP A 21 -3.88 12.71 30.29
C ASP A 21 -3.53 13.26 28.90
N ASP A 22 -3.47 14.59 28.73
CA ASP A 22 -3.03 15.29 27.52
C ASP A 22 -1.61 14.94 27.04
N PHE A 23 -0.76 14.37 27.89
CA PHE A 23 0.60 13.96 27.48
C PHE A 23 0.59 12.61 26.73
N LEU A 24 -0.42 11.78 26.99
CA LEU A 24 -0.58 10.47 26.37
C LEU A 24 -1.49 10.53 25.13
N ASP A 25 -2.32 11.57 25.00
CA ASP A 25 -3.20 11.83 23.86
C ASP A 25 -2.51 12.62 22.73
N LYS A 26 -1.23 12.38 22.51
CA LYS A 26 -0.59 12.87 21.29
C LYS A 26 -1.00 11.99 20.12
N GLU A 27 -1.73 12.58 19.20
CA GLU A 27 -1.95 11.97 17.89
C GLU A 27 -0.61 11.61 17.25
N PRO A 28 -0.50 10.48 16.54
CA PRO A 28 0.72 10.09 15.85
C PRO A 28 1.17 11.21 14.92
N SER A 29 2.38 11.73 15.11
CA SER A 29 2.92 12.84 14.30
C SER A 29 3.39 12.42 12.91
N GLU A 30 3.43 11.11 12.64
CA GLU A 30 3.98 10.55 11.40
C GLU A 30 2.89 10.22 10.36
N ASN A 31 1.63 10.00 10.80
CA ASN A 31 0.50 9.77 9.91
C ASN A 31 -0.66 10.66 10.34
N ALA A 32 -1.38 11.22 9.38
CA ALA A 32 -2.60 11.99 9.66
C ALA A 32 -3.71 11.05 10.15
N SER A 33 -4.42 11.41 11.23
CA SER A 33 -5.61 10.68 11.66
C SER A 33 -6.77 10.86 10.66
N GLU A 34 -7.79 9.98 10.71
CA GLU A 34 -8.99 10.12 9.89
C GLU A 34 -9.66 11.49 10.07
N ASP A 35 -9.70 12.01 11.29
CA ASP A 35 -10.26 13.32 11.58
C ASP A 35 -9.41 14.46 11.01
N GLN A 36 -8.09 14.33 11.00
CA GLN A 36 -7.19 15.29 10.36
C GLN A 36 -7.33 15.27 8.84
N ILE A 37 -7.54 14.11 8.23
CA ILE A 37 -7.82 13.97 6.79
C ILE A 37 -9.16 14.61 6.45
N LYS A 38 -10.21 14.38 7.24
CA LYS A 38 -11.52 15.04 7.08
C LYS A 38 -11.43 16.57 7.21
N ASP A 39 -10.72 17.06 8.23
CA ASP A 39 -10.52 18.51 8.44
C ASP A 39 -9.69 19.17 7.30
N LEU A 40 -8.73 18.42 6.75
CA LEU A 40 -7.99 18.85 5.56
C LEU A 40 -8.88 18.90 4.31
N LEU A 41 -9.76 17.91 4.12
CA LEU A 41 -10.72 17.85 3.01
C LEU A 41 -11.69 19.03 3.03
N ASP A 42 -12.21 19.35 4.21
CA ASP A 42 -13.14 20.45 4.38
C ASP A 42 -12.49 21.82 4.12
N LYS A 43 -11.18 21.93 4.38
CA LYS A 43 -10.42 23.19 4.21
C LYS A 43 -9.73 23.31 2.85
N ASP A 44 -9.15 22.23 2.37
CA ASP A 44 -8.40 22.21 1.10
C ASP A 44 -8.36 20.77 0.53
N PRO A 45 -9.31 20.39 -0.32
CA PRO A 45 -9.33 19.06 -0.96
C PRO A 45 -8.05 18.74 -1.73
N THR A 46 -7.29 19.76 -2.18
CA THR A 46 -6.04 19.54 -2.93
C THR A 46 -4.89 19.05 -2.02
N ALA A 47 -4.99 19.27 -0.72
CA ALA A 47 -3.99 18.80 0.25
C ALA A 47 -3.91 17.26 0.30
N ILE A 48 -5.01 16.56 0.00
CA ILE A 48 -5.01 15.09 -0.06
C ILE A 48 -4.18 14.57 -1.24
N GLN A 49 -4.13 15.29 -2.35
CA GLN A 49 -3.24 14.92 -3.45
C GLN A 49 -1.76 14.89 -3.00
N ALA A 50 -1.36 15.77 -2.09
CA ALA A 50 -0.02 15.72 -1.51
C ALA A 50 0.20 14.44 -0.68
N TYR A 51 -0.84 13.96 -0.02
CA TYR A 51 -0.81 12.70 0.74
C TYR A 51 -0.64 11.49 -0.19
N ILE A 52 -1.42 11.42 -1.27
CA ILE A 52 -1.27 10.41 -2.33
C ILE A 52 0.13 10.45 -2.93
N THR A 53 0.66 11.64 -3.21
CA THR A 53 2.03 11.81 -3.69
C THR A 53 3.06 11.28 -2.68
N GLY A 54 2.74 11.32 -1.39
CA GLY A 54 3.58 10.80 -0.30
C GLY A 54 3.83 9.31 -0.43
N TYR A 55 2.79 8.48 -0.65
CA TYR A 55 3.05 7.04 -0.80
C TYR A 55 3.62 6.66 -2.17
N TYR A 56 3.38 7.43 -3.24
CA TYR A 56 4.18 7.24 -4.47
C TYR A 56 5.66 7.50 -4.20
N LYS A 57 5.99 8.55 -3.42
CA LYS A 57 7.37 8.82 -3.02
C LYS A 57 7.96 7.65 -2.22
N ASN A 58 7.20 7.07 -1.30
CA ASN A 58 7.66 5.91 -0.51
C ASN A 58 7.96 4.69 -1.39
N MET A 59 7.24 4.52 -2.50
CA MET A 59 7.52 3.45 -3.48
C MET A 59 8.83 3.65 -4.26
N PHE A 60 9.39 4.86 -4.27
CA PHE A 60 10.60 5.20 -5.02
C PHE A 60 11.79 5.59 -4.13
N SER A 61 11.59 5.69 -2.81
CA SER A 61 12.63 6.12 -1.88
C SER A 61 13.09 4.97 -0.99
N PRO A 62 14.39 4.75 -0.83
CA PRO A 62 14.93 3.74 0.08
C PRO A 62 14.85 4.26 1.52
N GLU A 63 13.71 4.13 2.17
CA GLU A 63 13.55 4.65 3.55
C GLU A 63 13.85 3.61 4.63
N ALA A 64 13.54 2.33 4.39
CA ALA A 64 13.61 1.33 5.45
C ALA A 64 15.04 0.93 5.83
N GLN A 65 15.99 0.86 4.88
CA GLN A 65 17.32 0.35 5.17
C GLN A 65 18.47 1.08 4.45
N GLN A 66 18.18 2.09 3.65
CA GLN A 66 19.16 2.98 2.99
C GLN A 66 20.33 2.24 2.32
N SER A 67 20.03 1.12 1.69
CA SER A 67 21.01 0.30 0.99
C SER A 67 20.92 0.54 -0.53
N HIS A 68 22.03 0.44 -1.24
CA HIS A 68 22.10 0.70 -2.67
C HIS A 68 21.39 -0.36 -3.56
N ASP A 69 20.86 -1.42 -2.99
CA ASP A 69 19.99 -2.41 -3.63
C ASP A 69 18.53 -2.35 -3.13
N ASP A 70 18.19 -1.27 -2.42
CA ASP A 70 16.90 -1.07 -1.77
C ASP A 70 16.44 0.38 -2.05
N PHE A 71 15.97 0.60 -3.27
CA PHE A 71 15.52 1.89 -3.78
C PHE A 71 14.06 1.82 -4.24
N GLY A 72 13.23 1.16 -3.43
CA GLY A 72 11.79 1.07 -3.60
C GLY A 72 11.35 0.10 -4.70
N LEU A 73 10.21 0.34 -5.30
CA LEU A 73 9.56 -0.54 -6.28
C LEU A 73 10.50 -0.97 -7.41
N LYS A 74 11.36 -0.08 -7.89
CA LYS A 74 12.30 -0.42 -8.98
C LYS A 74 13.33 -1.46 -8.56
N ALA A 75 13.74 -1.48 -7.29
CA ALA A 75 14.59 -2.53 -6.75
C ALA A 75 13.85 -3.88 -6.72
N PHE A 76 12.55 -3.87 -6.42
CA PHE A 76 11.70 -5.07 -6.42
C PHE A 76 11.56 -5.63 -7.84
N GLU A 77 11.26 -4.78 -8.82
CA GLU A 77 11.18 -5.18 -10.23
C GLU A 77 12.50 -5.80 -10.71
N LEU A 78 13.64 -5.14 -10.46
CA LEU A 78 14.95 -5.68 -10.83
C LEU A 78 15.26 -7.00 -10.13
N ALA A 79 14.92 -7.14 -8.86
CA ALA A 79 15.13 -8.40 -8.13
C ALA A 79 14.29 -9.53 -8.72
N THR A 80 13.03 -9.28 -9.08
CA THR A 80 12.16 -10.29 -9.71
C THR A 80 12.60 -10.65 -11.12
N ASP A 81 13.05 -9.69 -11.92
CA ASP A 81 13.60 -9.96 -13.25
C ASP A 81 14.84 -10.85 -13.17
N LEU A 82 15.70 -10.63 -12.15
CA LEU A 82 16.89 -11.46 -11.90
C LEU A 82 16.57 -12.87 -11.40
N MET A 83 15.38 -13.10 -10.83
CA MET A 83 14.91 -14.43 -10.44
C MET A 83 14.44 -15.28 -11.63
N GLY A 84 14.17 -14.63 -12.77
CA GLY A 84 13.77 -15.27 -14.01
C GLY A 84 14.98 -15.61 -14.91
N ASP A 85 14.67 -16.13 -16.10
CA ASP A 85 15.66 -16.52 -17.09
C ASP A 85 16.03 -15.37 -18.06
N ASP A 86 15.35 -14.23 -17.97
CA ASP A 86 15.47 -13.12 -18.92
C ASP A 86 16.66 -12.20 -18.64
N MET A 87 17.26 -12.28 -17.44
CA MET A 87 18.36 -11.44 -17.01
C MET A 87 19.58 -12.22 -16.57
N ALA A 88 20.77 -11.82 -17.03
CA ALA A 88 22.04 -12.38 -16.58
C ALA A 88 22.74 -11.43 -15.59
N TYR A 89 23.15 -11.97 -14.45
CA TYR A 89 23.90 -11.23 -13.44
C TYR A 89 25.40 -11.35 -13.67
N MET A 90 26.07 -10.25 -14.01
CA MET A 90 27.45 -10.23 -14.47
C MET A 90 28.48 -9.71 -13.45
N THR A 91 28.02 -9.16 -12.32
CA THR A 91 28.92 -8.54 -11.32
C THR A 91 28.55 -8.96 -9.91
N SER A 92 29.52 -8.96 -8.99
CA SER A 92 29.27 -9.25 -7.59
C SER A 92 28.64 -8.04 -6.89
N HIS A 93 27.35 -8.15 -6.55
CA HIS A 93 26.56 -7.13 -5.85
C HIS A 93 25.45 -7.80 -5.01
N PHE A 94 24.75 -7.08 -4.17
CA PHE A 94 23.68 -7.64 -3.32
C PHE A 94 22.55 -8.33 -4.08
N PHE A 95 22.26 -7.93 -5.31
CA PHE A 95 21.30 -8.61 -6.19
C PHE A 95 21.71 -10.04 -6.59
N VAL A 96 22.95 -10.46 -6.28
CA VAL A 96 23.37 -11.86 -6.48
C VAL A 96 22.50 -12.85 -5.70
N TYR A 97 21.98 -12.46 -4.54
CA TYR A 97 21.11 -13.31 -3.73
C TYR A 97 19.75 -13.53 -4.39
N ASP A 98 19.24 -12.54 -5.12
CA ASP A 98 18.00 -12.65 -5.90
C ASP A 98 18.24 -13.56 -7.10
N TYR A 99 19.33 -13.36 -7.84
CA TYR A 99 19.71 -14.18 -8.98
C TYR A 99 19.95 -15.66 -8.62
N LEU A 100 20.58 -15.94 -7.49
CA LEU A 100 20.82 -17.30 -7.00
C LEU A 100 19.62 -17.92 -6.28
N LEU A 101 18.51 -17.21 -6.16
CA LEU A 101 17.34 -17.59 -5.38
C LEU A 101 17.68 -17.92 -3.92
N ASP A 102 18.64 -17.23 -3.35
CA ASP A 102 19.12 -17.42 -1.99
C ASP A 102 18.49 -16.41 -1.00
N ASN A 103 18.77 -16.58 0.30
CA ASN A 103 18.33 -15.67 1.37
C ASN A 103 16.79 -15.45 1.42
N ARG A 104 16.02 -16.55 1.37
CA ARG A 104 14.55 -16.55 1.35
C ARG A 104 13.89 -16.69 2.73
N ALA A 105 14.67 -16.80 3.80
CA ALA A 105 14.11 -16.87 5.15
C ALA A 105 13.47 -15.53 5.56
N SER A 106 12.44 -15.60 6.41
CA SER A 106 11.69 -14.43 6.89
C SER A 106 12.54 -13.40 7.66
N SER A 107 13.72 -13.79 8.12
CA SER A 107 14.67 -12.91 8.81
C SER A 107 15.60 -12.13 7.87
N TYR A 108 15.62 -12.44 6.59
CA TYR A 108 16.46 -11.72 5.64
C TYR A 108 15.84 -10.38 5.24
N ARG A 109 16.69 -9.39 5.09
CA ARG A 109 16.34 -8.01 4.77
C ARG A 109 15.41 -7.91 3.57
N ARG A 110 15.74 -8.53 2.44
CA ARG A 110 14.93 -8.47 1.21
C ARG A 110 13.48 -8.95 1.45
N THR A 111 13.34 -10.08 2.12
CA THR A 111 12.02 -10.64 2.46
C THR A 111 11.22 -9.70 3.37
N THR A 112 11.88 -9.07 4.35
CA THR A 112 11.23 -8.15 5.29
C THR A 112 10.86 -6.82 4.63
N THR A 113 11.76 -6.27 3.81
CA THR A 113 11.57 -4.97 3.14
C THR A 113 10.34 -4.95 2.26
N TYR A 114 10.15 -5.94 1.38
CA TYR A 114 8.97 -6.00 0.51
C TYR A 114 7.66 -6.01 1.31
N TRP A 115 7.62 -6.80 2.37
CA TRP A 115 6.47 -6.86 3.24
C TRP A 115 6.15 -5.51 3.89
N GLN A 116 7.16 -4.89 4.50
CA GLN A 116 6.97 -3.64 5.25
C GLN A 116 6.59 -2.48 4.34
N GLU A 117 7.28 -2.31 3.22
CA GLU A 117 7.03 -1.19 2.30
C GLU A 117 5.66 -1.29 1.64
N LEU A 118 5.28 -2.48 1.14
CA LEU A 118 3.98 -2.64 0.49
C LEU A 118 2.81 -2.49 1.47
N TYR A 119 2.94 -2.98 2.71
CA TYR A 119 1.92 -2.74 3.74
C TYR A 119 1.87 -1.29 4.23
N ALA A 120 2.98 -0.57 4.22
CA ALA A 120 2.98 0.87 4.51
C ALA A 120 2.21 1.66 3.45
N VAL A 121 2.37 1.31 2.16
CA VAL A 121 1.57 1.91 1.07
C VAL A 121 0.09 1.54 1.21
N ILE A 122 -0.24 0.28 1.54
CA ILE A 122 -1.62 -0.15 1.81
C ILE A 122 -2.24 0.66 2.95
N SER A 123 -1.49 0.90 4.04
CA SER A 123 -1.95 1.71 5.16
C SER A 123 -2.30 3.13 4.72
N GLY A 124 -1.41 3.79 3.97
CA GLY A 124 -1.67 5.12 3.43
C GLY A 124 -2.90 5.16 2.49
N ALA A 125 -3.05 4.15 1.64
CA ALA A 125 -4.23 4.04 0.79
C ALA A 125 -5.53 3.87 1.59
N ASN A 126 -5.50 3.07 2.68
CA ASN A 126 -6.65 2.90 3.57
C ASN A 126 -7.07 4.22 4.24
N GLU A 127 -6.11 5.03 4.67
CA GLU A 127 -6.37 6.33 5.29
C GLU A 127 -7.09 7.27 4.30
N VAL A 128 -6.63 7.35 3.05
CA VAL A 128 -7.30 8.16 2.02
C VAL A 128 -8.68 7.62 1.71
N ILE A 129 -8.83 6.30 1.54
CA ILE A 129 -10.14 5.69 1.26
C ILE A 129 -11.09 5.95 2.43
N SER A 130 -10.65 5.77 3.68
CA SER A 130 -11.47 6.05 4.87
C SER A 130 -11.93 7.50 4.93
N GLY A 131 -11.03 8.44 4.65
CA GLY A 131 -11.35 9.87 4.67
C GLY A 131 -12.31 10.33 3.56
N LEU A 132 -12.28 9.66 2.39
CA LEU A 132 -13.02 10.08 1.20
C LEU A 132 -14.28 9.27 0.89
N LYS A 133 -14.45 8.07 1.43
CA LYS A 133 -15.54 7.14 1.04
C LYS A 133 -16.95 7.72 1.22
N GLU A 134 -17.15 8.57 2.22
CA GLU A 134 -18.44 9.22 2.44
C GLU A 134 -18.78 10.28 1.36
N GLN A 135 -17.74 10.77 0.67
CA GLN A 135 -17.87 11.75 -0.42
C GLN A 135 -17.81 11.07 -1.81
N ALA A 136 -17.67 9.75 -1.87
CA ALA A 136 -17.52 8.99 -3.11
C ALA A 136 -18.64 9.28 -4.13
N ASP A 137 -19.87 9.47 -3.65
CA ASP A 137 -21.06 9.73 -4.48
C ASP A 137 -21.34 11.23 -4.67
N SER A 138 -20.43 12.11 -4.26
CA SER A 138 -20.61 13.57 -4.37
C SER A 138 -20.58 14.08 -5.80
N GLY A 139 -19.98 13.32 -6.72
CA GLY A 139 -19.70 13.74 -8.09
C GLY A 139 -18.51 14.70 -8.20
N ASP A 140 -17.74 14.89 -7.13
CA ASP A 140 -16.49 15.65 -7.16
C ASP A 140 -15.40 14.83 -7.86
N GLU A 141 -14.98 15.32 -9.02
CA GLU A 141 -13.97 14.65 -9.85
C GLU A 141 -12.63 14.47 -9.14
N SER A 142 -12.26 15.39 -8.25
CA SER A 142 -11.02 15.30 -7.47
C SER A 142 -11.11 14.16 -6.46
N VAL A 143 -12.24 14.01 -5.76
CA VAL A 143 -12.52 12.92 -4.83
C VAL A 143 -12.47 11.58 -5.55
N GLU A 144 -13.17 11.47 -6.68
CA GLU A 144 -13.20 10.24 -7.49
C GLU A 144 -11.79 9.85 -7.97
N LYS A 145 -10.98 10.80 -8.46
CA LYS A 145 -9.59 10.55 -8.87
C LYS A 145 -8.74 10.03 -7.70
N MET A 146 -8.85 10.65 -6.53
CA MET A 146 -8.08 10.25 -5.35
C MET A 146 -8.48 8.86 -4.86
N LEU A 147 -9.78 8.55 -4.82
CA LEU A 147 -10.27 7.20 -4.51
C LEU A 147 -9.79 6.20 -5.55
N GLY A 148 -9.89 6.53 -6.83
CA GLY A 148 -9.44 5.68 -7.93
C GLY A 148 -7.95 5.33 -7.83
N GLN A 149 -7.10 6.32 -7.55
CA GLN A 149 -5.67 6.10 -7.34
C GLN A 149 -5.40 5.22 -6.11
N SER A 150 -6.10 5.47 -5.00
CA SER A 150 -5.89 4.74 -3.74
C SER A 150 -6.34 3.28 -3.82
N TYR A 151 -7.48 3.00 -4.44
CA TYR A 151 -7.93 1.63 -4.69
C TYR A 151 -6.98 0.90 -5.66
N THR A 152 -6.54 1.56 -6.73
CA THR A 152 -5.62 0.98 -7.72
C THR A 152 -4.28 0.61 -7.10
N ILE A 153 -3.69 1.52 -6.30
CA ILE A 153 -2.39 1.26 -5.66
C ILE A 153 -2.49 0.17 -4.61
N ARG A 154 -3.60 0.11 -3.85
CA ARG A 154 -3.83 -0.95 -2.87
C ARG A 154 -3.96 -2.32 -3.53
N ALA A 155 -4.71 -2.42 -4.62
CA ALA A 155 -4.79 -3.63 -5.43
C ALA A 155 -3.41 -4.09 -5.92
N TYR A 156 -2.62 -3.16 -6.44
CA TYR A 156 -1.27 -3.41 -6.93
C TYR A 156 -0.34 -3.93 -5.82
N CYS A 157 -0.37 -3.30 -4.63
CA CYS A 157 0.45 -3.74 -3.50
C CYS A 157 0.05 -5.14 -3.01
N TYR A 158 -1.25 -5.44 -2.90
CA TYR A 158 -1.70 -6.79 -2.55
C TYR A 158 -1.33 -7.82 -3.61
N PHE A 159 -1.40 -7.46 -4.88
CA PHE A 159 -1.01 -8.34 -5.98
C PHE A 159 0.49 -8.68 -5.91
N TRP A 160 1.36 -7.71 -5.63
CA TRP A 160 2.78 -7.97 -5.38
C TRP A 160 2.98 -8.86 -4.16
N LEU A 161 2.35 -8.52 -3.02
CA LEU A 161 2.48 -9.30 -1.79
C LEU A 161 2.07 -10.75 -1.98
N ILE A 162 0.91 -11.03 -2.58
CA ILE A 162 0.46 -12.41 -2.73
C ILE A 162 1.38 -13.23 -3.64
N ASN A 163 1.91 -12.62 -4.72
CA ASN A 163 2.81 -13.30 -5.64
C ASN A 163 4.22 -13.49 -5.09
N MET A 164 4.67 -12.62 -4.16
CA MET A 164 5.98 -12.77 -3.50
C MET A 164 5.96 -13.78 -2.35
N TYR A 165 4.83 -13.91 -1.64
CA TYR A 165 4.75 -14.70 -0.40
C TYR A 165 3.89 -15.96 -0.50
N GLN A 166 3.37 -16.26 -1.70
CA GLN A 166 2.62 -17.49 -1.96
C GLN A 166 2.87 -18.01 -3.38
N GLN A 167 2.53 -19.26 -3.60
CA GLN A 167 2.53 -19.89 -4.91
C GLN A 167 1.37 -19.35 -5.79
N PRO A 168 1.43 -19.53 -7.12
CA PRO A 168 0.41 -19.05 -8.03
C PRO A 168 -1.03 -19.45 -7.62
N TYR A 169 -1.99 -18.56 -7.92
CA TYR A 169 -3.40 -18.73 -7.60
C TYR A 169 -3.95 -20.10 -8.01
N GLU A 170 -3.68 -20.52 -9.23
CA GLU A 170 -4.17 -21.81 -9.80
C GLU A 170 -3.85 -23.01 -8.91
N TRP A 171 -2.69 -23.00 -8.24
CA TRP A 171 -2.22 -24.14 -7.45
C TRP A 171 -2.61 -24.09 -5.99
N ASN A 172 -2.83 -22.88 -5.48
CA ASN A 172 -2.94 -22.67 -4.03
C ASN A 172 -4.11 -21.77 -3.59
N LYS A 173 -5.16 -21.61 -4.39
CA LYS A 173 -6.27 -20.72 -4.07
C LYS A 173 -6.91 -20.96 -2.69
N ASP A 174 -6.92 -22.22 -2.23
CA ASP A 174 -7.48 -22.59 -0.93
C ASP A 174 -6.44 -22.58 0.22
N LYS A 175 -5.18 -22.26 -0.07
CA LYS A 175 -4.12 -22.17 0.95
C LYS A 175 -4.07 -20.78 1.55
N LEU A 176 -3.46 -20.67 2.75
CA LEU A 176 -3.30 -19.40 3.41
C LEU A 176 -2.38 -18.47 2.60
N GLY A 177 -2.92 -17.36 2.16
CA GLY A 177 -2.24 -16.27 1.47
C GLY A 177 -1.55 -15.31 2.43
N ILE A 178 -2.00 -14.07 2.46
CA ILE A 178 -1.50 -12.96 3.28
C ILE A 178 -2.63 -12.37 4.12
N PRO A 179 -2.34 -11.58 5.17
CA PRO A 179 -3.34 -10.79 5.88
C PRO A 179 -4.01 -9.75 4.97
N ILE A 180 -5.28 -9.48 5.20
CA ILE A 180 -6.01 -8.36 4.59
C ILE A 180 -6.19 -7.26 5.63
N TYR A 181 -5.77 -6.06 5.27
CA TYR A 181 -5.90 -4.84 6.05
C TYR A 181 -6.54 -3.77 5.17
N THR A 182 -7.78 -3.40 5.46
CA THR A 182 -8.51 -2.35 4.76
C THR A 182 -9.01 -1.30 5.76
N GLU A 183 -9.57 -0.20 5.28
CA GLU A 183 -10.18 0.84 6.11
C GLU A 183 -11.37 0.35 6.93
N SER A 184 -11.99 -0.75 6.51
CA SER A 184 -13.19 -1.33 7.18
C SER A 184 -12.90 -2.63 7.91
N GLU A 185 -11.79 -3.30 7.62
CA GLU A 185 -11.48 -4.61 8.19
C GLU A 185 -9.98 -4.81 8.38
N THR A 186 -9.62 -5.36 9.54
CA THR A 186 -8.24 -5.77 9.84
C THR A 186 -8.21 -7.25 10.17
N LYS A 187 -7.77 -8.06 9.21
CA LYS A 187 -7.50 -9.49 9.42
C LYS A 187 -6.02 -9.68 9.68
N LEU A 188 -5.63 -9.77 10.94
CA LEU A 188 -4.23 -9.96 11.35
C LEU A 188 -3.67 -11.34 10.96
N ASN A 189 -4.54 -12.33 10.76
CA ASN A 189 -4.16 -13.66 10.33
C ASN A 189 -4.17 -13.74 8.79
N ARG A 190 -3.35 -14.64 8.26
CA ARG A 190 -3.38 -14.98 6.83
C ARG A 190 -4.76 -15.57 6.47
N VAL A 191 -5.31 -15.10 5.37
CA VAL A 191 -6.55 -15.59 4.78
C VAL A 191 -6.27 -16.47 3.55
N PRO A 192 -7.25 -17.24 3.01
CA PRO A 192 -7.06 -17.97 1.77
C PRO A 192 -6.60 -17.10 0.61
N VAL A 193 -5.80 -17.64 -0.30
CA VAL A 193 -5.35 -16.94 -1.51
C VAL A 193 -6.55 -16.42 -2.32
N SER A 194 -7.61 -17.21 -2.45
CA SER A 194 -8.85 -16.80 -3.13
C SER A 194 -9.45 -15.53 -2.54
N GLU A 195 -9.51 -15.43 -1.21
CA GLU A 195 -10.02 -14.23 -0.52
C GLU A 195 -9.13 -12.99 -0.73
N VAL A 196 -7.81 -13.18 -0.81
CA VAL A 196 -6.88 -12.09 -1.16
C VAL A 196 -7.14 -11.59 -2.58
N TYR A 197 -7.34 -12.50 -3.54
CA TYR A 197 -7.65 -12.11 -4.91
C TYR A 197 -9.04 -11.51 -5.07
N GLU A 198 -10.04 -11.91 -4.28
CA GLU A 198 -11.33 -11.22 -4.21
C GLU A 198 -11.16 -9.76 -3.79
N GLN A 199 -10.33 -9.51 -2.77
CA GLN A 199 -10.00 -8.13 -2.35
C GLN A 199 -9.27 -7.36 -3.46
N ILE A 200 -8.27 -7.96 -4.10
CA ILE A 200 -7.51 -7.36 -5.21
C ILE A 200 -8.45 -7.00 -6.36
N LEU A 201 -9.31 -7.92 -6.79
CA LEU A 201 -10.27 -7.69 -7.88
C LEU A 201 -11.30 -6.62 -7.53
N SER A 202 -11.81 -6.61 -6.29
CA SER A 202 -12.72 -5.56 -5.82
C SER A 202 -12.05 -4.18 -5.85
N ASP A 203 -10.80 -4.08 -5.41
CA ASP A 203 -10.07 -2.82 -5.39
C ASP A 203 -9.73 -2.32 -6.78
N ILE A 204 -9.22 -3.18 -7.66
CA ILE A 204 -8.84 -2.75 -9.01
C ILE A 204 -10.07 -2.37 -9.85
N ASP A 205 -11.20 -3.05 -9.65
CA ASP A 205 -12.47 -2.69 -10.31
C ASP A 205 -12.94 -1.31 -9.87
N LYS A 206 -12.96 -1.03 -8.56
CA LYS A 206 -13.29 0.30 -8.03
C LYS A 206 -12.30 1.35 -8.53
N GLY A 207 -11.01 1.06 -8.45
CA GLY A 207 -9.94 1.95 -8.89
C GLY A 207 -10.10 2.36 -10.34
N TYR A 208 -10.28 1.39 -11.23
CA TYR A 208 -10.52 1.63 -12.65
C TYR A 208 -11.81 2.44 -12.90
N ASN A 209 -12.92 2.07 -12.26
CA ASN A 209 -14.20 2.73 -12.47
C ASN A 209 -14.18 4.20 -12.02
N TYR A 210 -13.52 4.53 -10.91
CA TYR A 210 -13.32 5.90 -10.46
C TYR A 210 -12.42 6.72 -11.39
N LEU A 211 -11.38 6.11 -11.99
CA LEU A 211 -10.45 6.80 -12.88
C LEU A 211 -10.96 6.91 -14.32
N LYS A 212 -11.92 6.09 -14.72
CA LYS A 212 -12.45 6.00 -16.07
C LYS A 212 -13.01 7.34 -16.56
N GLY A 213 -12.51 7.79 -17.70
CA GLY A 213 -12.94 9.04 -18.34
C GLY A 213 -12.41 10.33 -17.71
N LYS A 214 -11.52 10.22 -16.68
CA LYS A 214 -10.94 11.40 -16.02
C LYS A 214 -9.71 11.97 -16.74
N GLY A 215 -9.23 11.31 -17.79
CA GLY A 215 -8.07 11.71 -18.57
C GLY A 215 -6.74 11.54 -17.85
N ILE A 216 -5.67 12.03 -18.49
CA ILE A 216 -4.30 12.02 -17.95
C ILE A 216 -3.99 13.44 -17.45
N ALA A 217 -4.07 13.66 -16.14
CA ALA A 217 -3.72 14.96 -15.56
C ALA A 217 -2.20 15.14 -15.50
N LYS A 218 -1.48 14.12 -15.02
CA LYS A 218 -0.02 14.09 -14.95
C LYS A 218 0.49 12.69 -15.27
N LYS A 219 1.72 12.61 -15.80
CA LYS A 219 2.35 11.33 -16.19
C LYS A 219 2.85 10.52 -15.00
N ASP A 220 3.01 11.14 -13.86
CA ASP A 220 3.46 10.55 -12.59
C ASP A 220 2.30 10.17 -11.65
N GLU A 221 1.05 10.25 -12.13
CA GLU A 221 -0.14 9.85 -11.40
C GLU A 221 -0.82 8.65 -12.09
N LEU A 222 -1.39 7.75 -11.28
CA LEU A 222 -2.23 6.68 -11.80
C LEU A 222 -3.47 7.27 -12.47
N ASN A 223 -3.72 6.82 -13.68
CA ASN A 223 -4.88 7.18 -14.51
C ASN A 223 -5.63 5.92 -14.96
N GLU A 224 -6.71 6.06 -15.72
CA GLU A 224 -7.50 4.93 -16.19
C GLU A 224 -6.70 3.91 -17.00
N TYR A 225 -5.70 4.34 -17.77
CA TYR A 225 -4.90 3.45 -18.61
C TYR A 225 -3.88 2.66 -17.80
N ALA A 226 -3.26 3.29 -16.81
CA ALA A 226 -2.40 2.62 -15.85
C ALA A 226 -3.19 1.61 -15.00
N ALA A 227 -4.40 1.98 -14.55
CA ALA A 227 -5.29 1.08 -13.84
C ALA A 227 -5.73 -0.09 -14.74
N ALA A 228 -6.02 0.15 -16.02
CA ALA A 228 -6.35 -0.90 -16.99
C ALA A 228 -5.17 -1.86 -17.21
N ALA A 229 -3.93 -1.36 -17.30
CA ALA A 229 -2.74 -2.21 -17.41
C ALA A 229 -2.57 -3.13 -16.20
N ILE A 230 -2.72 -2.57 -14.99
CA ILE A 230 -2.66 -3.33 -13.74
C ILE A 230 -3.80 -4.35 -13.69
N TYR A 231 -5.02 -3.99 -14.10
CA TYR A 231 -6.18 -4.86 -14.12
C TYR A 231 -5.97 -6.04 -15.07
N ALA A 232 -5.48 -5.80 -16.29
CA ALA A 232 -5.15 -6.85 -17.24
C ALA A 232 -4.11 -7.83 -16.64
N ASN A 233 -3.08 -7.31 -15.99
CA ASN A 233 -2.06 -8.13 -15.35
C ASN A 233 -2.65 -8.98 -14.22
N ILE A 234 -3.44 -8.40 -13.31
CA ILE A 234 -4.12 -9.13 -12.23
C ILE A 234 -5.00 -10.25 -12.79
N LEU A 235 -5.84 -9.96 -13.78
CA LEU A 235 -6.74 -10.94 -14.40
C LEU A 235 -6.00 -12.12 -15.02
N SER A 236 -4.80 -11.90 -15.56
CA SER A 236 -4.00 -12.96 -16.17
C SER A 236 -3.59 -14.07 -15.19
N PHE A 237 -3.64 -13.79 -13.88
CA PHE A 237 -3.31 -14.75 -12.81
C PHE A 237 -4.52 -15.50 -12.24
N VAL A 238 -5.76 -15.10 -12.58
CA VAL A 238 -6.99 -15.69 -12.00
C VAL A 238 -7.66 -16.57 -13.03
N ASN A 239 -7.22 -17.83 -13.12
CA ASN A 239 -7.61 -18.77 -14.18
C ASN A 239 -9.08 -19.20 -14.16
N ASP A 240 -9.81 -18.98 -13.08
CA ASP A 240 -11.26 -19.24 -12.96
C ASP A 240 -12.12 -17.97 -13.06
N TYR A 241 -11.52 -16.84 -13.45
CA TYR A 241 -12.28 -15.61 -13.72
C TYR A 241 -13.14 -15.78 -14.99
N PRO A 242 -14.42 -15.38 -14.94
CA PRO A 242 -15.31 -15.52 -16.11
C PRO A 242 -14.76 -14.78 -17.33
N ASP A 243 -14.69 -15.48 -18.47
CA ASP A 243 -14.19 -14.94 -19.74
C ASP A 243 -12.79 -14.28 -19.64
N GLN A 244 -11.94 -14.82 -18.77
CA GLN A 244 -10.65 -14.27 -18.35
C GLN A 244 -9.85 -13.62 -19.49
N TRP A 245 -9.58 -14.35 -20.56
CA TRP A 245 -8.68 -13.87 -21.62
C TRP A 245 -9.27 -12.76 -22.47
N ASN A 246 -10.59 -12.72 -22.63
CA ASN A 246 -11.24 -11.58 -23.30
C ASN A 246 -11.22 -10.34 -22.43
N GLU A 247 -11.42 -10.47 -21.12
CA GLU A 247 -11.28 -9.34 -20.20
C GLU A 247 -9.81 -8.85 -20.10
N VAL A 248 -8.83 -9.75 -20.04
CA VAL A 248 -7.40 -9.42 -20.14
C VAL A 248 -7.13 -8.63 -21.42
N ALA A 249 -7.57 -9.13 -22.58
CA ALA A 249 -7.37 -8.46 -23.87
C ALA A 249 -8.04 -7.09 -23.92
N LYS A 250 -9.23 -6.95 -23.37
CA LYS A 250 -9.98 -5.69 -23.29
C LYS A 250 -9.20 -4.64 -22.51
N TYR A 251 -8.76 -4.93 -21.30
CA TYR A 251 -8.04 -3.98 -20.46
C TYR A 251 -6.62 -3.71 -20.97
N ALA A 252 -5.92 -4.72 -21.51
CA ALA A 252 -4.63 -4.53 -22.14
C ALA A 252 -4.73 -3.61 -23.37
N LYS A 253 -5.76 -3.77 -24.20
CA LYS A 253 -6.01 -2.90 -25.34
C LYS A 253 -6.28 -1.46 -24.90
N LEU A 254 -7.11 -1.24 -23.89
CA LEU A 254 -7.35 0.09 -23.32
C LEU A 254 -6.06 0.77 -22.87
N ALA A 255 -5.21 0.02 -22.16
CA ALA A 255 -3.92 0.54 -21.69
C ALA A 255 -2.99 0.95 -22.83
N ILE A 256 -2.92 0.14 -23.91
CA ILE A 256 -2.04 0.39 -25.06
C ILE A 256 -2.55 1.58 -25.92
N GLU A 257 -3.86 1.68 -26.14
CA GLU A 257 -4.45 2.70 -27.01
C GLU A 257 -4.58 4.08 -26.35
N GLY A 258 -4.56 4.15 -25.03
CA GLY A 258 -4.81 5.38 -24.27
C GLY A 258 -3.61 5.93 -23.50
N GLY A 259 -2.56 5.13 -23.28
CA GLY A 259 -1.40 5.49 -22.45
C GLY A 259 -0.23 6.12 -23.22
#